data_80c2c7bd58451309d60bfa8d6b4efd3b
#
_entry.id   80c2c7bd58451309d60bfa8d6b4efd3b
#
_cell.length_a   1.000
_cell.length_b   1.000
_cell.length_c   1.000
_cell.angle_alpha   90.00
_cell.angle_beta   90.00
_cell.angle_gamma   90.00
#
_symmetry.space_group_name_H-M   'P 1'
#
loop_
_entity.id
_entity.type
_entity.pdbx_description
1 polymer ?
#
loop_
_entity_poly.entity_id
_entity_poly.type
_entity_poly.pdbx_seq_one_letter_code
_entity_poly.pdbx_strand_id
1 'polypeptide(L)'
;MIKDIIENEEYKNLVEKQIKENILFLLQKNQEFSITANIEPITFTPELPIVIKNQMHKFSLFTLSNYTYTTVQINDDYLTFEAGFGNENFGSIVKIPLFAIFQIIVDESVLYLNSVATVEKFNKDLKKNSMSIFKNNPNNKKFN
;
A
#
# COMPACT_ATOMS: atom_id res chain seq x y z
N MET A 1 -21.60 6.13 14.58
CA MET A 1 -20.42 6.97 14.85
C MET A 1 -19.41 6.75 13.74
N ILE A 2 -18.44 7.61 13.62
CA ILE A 2 -17.45 7.51 12.52
C ILE A 2 -16.72 6.17 12.53
N LYS A 3 -16.45 5.61 13.71
CA LYS A 3 -15.81 4.31 13.84
C LYS A 3 -16.58 3.21 13.13
N ASP A 4 -17.90 3.23 13.27
CA ASP A 4 -18.75 2.21 12.63
C ASP A 4 -18.71 2.30 11.11
N ILE A 5 -18.46 3.47 10.56
CA ILE A 5 -18.34 3.68 9.13
C ILE A 5 -16.98 3.21 8.62
N ILE A 6 -15.89 3.71 9.23
CA ILE A 6 -14.54 3.41 8.71
C ILE A 6 -14.11 1.96 8.92
N GLU A 7 -14.73 1.24 9.85
CA GLU A 7 -14.46 -0.18 10.07
C GLU A 7 -15.41 -1.10 9.27
N ASN A 8 -16.34 -0.52 8.52
CA ASN A 8 -17.31 -1.27 7.73
C ASN A 8 -16.68 -1.76 6.43
N GLU A 9 -16.87 -3.06 6.13
CA GLU A 9 -16.29 -3.68 4.94
C GLU A 9 -16.82 -3.06 3.64
N GLU A 10 -18.09 -2.71 3.59
CA GLU A 10 -18.67 -2.08 2.39
C GLU A 10 -18.06 -0.72 2.14
N TYR A 11 -17.82 0.04 3.21
CA TYR A 11 -17.17 1.35 3.10
C TYR A 11 -15.72 1.19 2.66
N LYS A 12 -15.01 0.20 3.22
CA LYS A 12 -13.65 -0.12 2.79
C LYS A 12 -13.61 -0.40 1.29
N ASN A 13 -14.55 -1.21 0.79
CA ASN A 13 -14.62 -1.53 -0.64
C ASN A 13 -14.90 -0.29 -1.49
N LEU A 14 -15.77 0.60 -1.02
CA LEU A 14 -16.04 1.87 -1.70
C LEU A 14 -14.77 2.73 -1.79
N VAL A 15 -14.03 2.83 -0.70
CA VAL A 15 -12.79 3.61 -0.66
C VAL A 15 -11.74 3.02 -1.60
N GLU A 16 -11.60 1.71 -1.62
CA GLU A 16 -10.66 1.05 -2.52
C GLU A 16 -10.97 1.37 -3.99
N LYS A 17 -12.24 1.36 -4.35
CA LYS A 17 -12.68 1.72 -5.69
C LYS A 17 -12.34 3.17 -6.02
N GLN A 18 -12.58 4.09 -5.09
CA GLN A 18 -12.29 5.51 -5.27
C GLN A 18 -10.79 5.76 -5.41
N ILE A 19 -9.97 5.09 -4.60
CA ILE A 19 -8.52 5.19 -4.69
C ILE A 19 -8.05 4.71 -6.06
N LYS A 20 -8.54 3.57 -6.51
CA LYS A 20 -8.20 3.04 -7.83
C LYS A 20 -8.56 4.04 -8.94
N GLU A 21 -9.76 4.58 -8.90
CA GLU A 21 -10.22 5.54 -9.90
C GLU A 21 -9.36 6.81 -9.91
N ASN A 22 -9.00 7.32 -8.75
CA ASN A 22 -8.13 8.50 -8.65
C ASN A 22 -6.75 8.22 -9.24
N ILE A 23 -6.15 7.09 -8.90
CA ILE A 23 -4.81 6.74 -9.40
C ILE A 23 -4.85 6.51 -10.91
N LEU A 24 -5.86 5.79 -11.42
CA LEU A 24 -6.01 5.60 -12.85
C LEU A 24 -6.15 6.94 -13.60
N PHE A 25 -6.89 7.88 -13.03
CA PHE A 25 -7.03 9.21 -13.61
C PHE A 25 -5.67 9.90 -13.73
N LEU A 26 -4.87 9.86 -12.64
CA LEU A 26 -3.55 10.47 -12.66
C LEU A 26 -2.63 9.83 -13.69
N LEU A 27 -2.67 8.50 -13.79
CA LEU A 27 -1.88 7.76 -14.78
C LEU A 27 -2.31 8.12 -16.21
N GLN A 28 -3.61 8.26 -16.47
CA GLN A 28 -4.13 8.65 -17.77
C GLN A 28 -3.69 10.06 -18.17
N LYS A 29 -3.54 10.94 -17.19
CA LYS A 29 -3.07 12.30 -17.42
C LYS A 29 -1.56 12.42 -17.42
N ASN A 30 -0.87 11.31 -17.25
CA ASN A 30 0.60 11.27 -17.13
C ASN A 30 1.09 12.20 -16.02
N GLN A 31 0.36 12.21 -14.89
CA GLN A 31 0.63 13.06 -13.74
C GLN A 31 1.35 12.24 -12.66
N GLU A 32 2.59 12.61 -12.35
CA GLU A 32 3.31 12.04 -11.21
C GLU A 32 2.64 12.44 -9.91
N PHE A 33 2.78 11.59 -8.90
CA PHE A 33 2.14 11.82 -7.60
C PHE A 33 2.90 11.11 -6.50
N SER A 34 2.56 11.45 -5.26
CA SER A 34 3.05 10.76 -4.07
C SER A 34 1.88 10.16 -3.32
N ILE A 35 2.18 9.16 -2.51
CA ILE A 35 1.20 8.57 -1.60
C ILE A 35 1.82 8.46 -0.22
N THR A 36 0.97 8.54 0.81
CA THR A 36 1.32 8.03 2.14
C THR A 36 0.51 6.77 2.37
N ALA A 37 1.10 5.79 3.03
CA ALA A 37 0.42 4.53 3.26
C ALA A 37 0.84 3.92 4.59
N ASN A 38 -0.09 3.18 5.21
CA ASN A 38 0.22 2.42 6.41
C ASN A 38 1.20 1.32 6.05
N ILE A 39 2.36 1.32 6.73
CA ILE A 39 3.46 0.41 6.41
C ILE A 39 3.16 -1.05 6.73
N GLU A 40 2.26 -1.31 7.68
CA GLU A 40 2.06 -2.64 8.23
C GLU A 40 1.66 -3.69 7.18
N PRO A 41 0.66 -3.44 6.30
CA PRO A 41 0.26 -4.46 5.32
C PRO A 41 1.07 -4.43 4.03
N ILE A 42 2.07 -3.56 3.90
CA ILE A 42 2.88 -3.45 2.69
C ILE A 42 3.87 -4.61 2.62
N THR A 43 4.03 -5.19 1.44
CA THR A 43 5.09 -6.18 1.18
C THR A 43 6.16 -5.58 0.27
N PHE A 44 7.41 -5.92 0.59
CA PHE A 44 8.59 -5.50 -0.18
C PHE A 44 9.27 -6.76 -0.72
N THR A 45 9.55 -6.79 -2.01
CA THR A 45 10.23 -7.93 -2.65
C THR A 45 11.42 -7.43 -3.46
N PRO A 46 12.65 -7.72 -3.04
CA PRO A 46 13.04 -8.39 -1.79
C PRO A 46 12.75 -7.54 -0.55
N GLU A 47 12.71 -8.19 0.60
CA GLU A 47 12.53 -7.52 1.89
C GLU A 47 13.57 -6.44 2.08
N LEU A 48 13.16 -5.32 2.67
CA LEU A 48 14.08 -4.22 2.96
C LEU A 48 15.08 -4.63 4.04
N PRO A 49 16.34 -4.18 3.94
CA PRO A 49 17.29 -4.34 5.03
C PRO A 49 16.72 -3.76 6.33
N ILE A 50 17.04 -4.40 7.46
CA ILE A 50 16.49 -4.03 8.77
C ILE A 50 16.78 -2.56 9.12
N VAL A 51 17.95 -2.05 8.71
CA VAL A 51 18.33 -0.65 8.96
C VAL A 51 17.35 0.31 8.28
N ILE A 52 16.99 0.01 7.03
CA ILE A 52 16.05 0.84 6.27
C ILE A 52 14.65 0.69 6.87
N LYS A 53 14.23 -0.53 7.16
CA LYS A 53 12.90 -0.82 7.70
C LYS A 53 12.68 -0.09 9.03
N ASN A 54 13.70 -0.06 9.88
CA ASN A 54 13.61 0.58 11.20
C ASN A 54 13.50 2.11 11.11
N GLN A 55 13.84 2.70 9.96
CA GLN A 55 13.73 4.15 9.75
C GLN A 55 12.36 4.55 9.19
N MET A 56 11.54 3.59 8.81
CA MET A 56 10.23 3.88 8.22
C MET A 56 9.21 4.22 9.30
N HIS A 57 8.34 5.17 8.97
CA HIS A 57 7.23 5.59 9.85
C HIS A 57 6.00 4.72 9.59
N LYS A 58 5.08 4.72 10.56
CA LYS A 58 3.81 3.99 10.43
C LYS A 58 3.08 4.38 9.13
N PHE A 59 3.02 5.68 8.84
CA PHE A 59 2.51 6.18 7.57
C PHE A 59 3.70 6.74 6.81
N SER A 60 4.15 5.97 5.83
CA SER A 60 5.35 6.31 5.08
C SER A 60 5.00 6.96 3.75
N LEU A 61 5.85 7.92 3.33
CA LEU A 61 5.69 8.63 2.06
C LEU A 61 6.43 7.90 0.96
N PHE A 62 5.74 7.68 -0.15
CA PHE A 62 6.33 7.11 -1.37
C PHE A 62 6.12 8.12 -2.50
N THR A 63 7.21 8.62 -3.06
CA THR A 63 7.16 9.54 -4.19
C THR A 63 7.26 8.73 -5.48
N LEU A 64 6.20 8.75 -6.28
CA LEU A 64 6.11 8.00 -7.52
C LEU A 64 6.44 8.93 -8.67
N SER A 65 7.74 9.03 -8.96
CA SER A 65 8.27 9.93 -9.99
C SER A 65 9.35 9.23 -10.79
N ASN A 66 9.64 9.78 -11.97
CA ASN A 66 10.70 9.28 -12.85
C ASN A 66 10.53 7.78 -13.12
N TYR A 67 11.60 6.99 -12.95
CA TYR A 67 11.57 5.55 -13.22
C TYR A 67 10.48 4.84 -12.41
N THR A 68 10.37 5.14 -11.10
CA THR A 68 9.36 4.52 -10.25
C THR A 68 7.95 4.73 -10.80
N TYR A 69 7.66 5.94 -11.27
CA TYR A 69 6.36 6.23 -11.87
C TYR A 69 6.06 5.32 -13.07
N THR A 70 7.08 5.04 -13.91
CA THR A 70 6.88 4.20 -15.09
C THR A 70 6.56 2.74 -14.73
N THR A 71 6.88 2.32 -13.50
CA THR A 71 6.64 0.93 -13.05
C THR A 71 5.31 0.75 -12.33
N VAL A 72 4.55 1.84 -12.13
CA VAL A 72 3.29 1.78 -11.38
C VAL A 72 2.28 0.89 -12.08
N GLN A 73 1.72 -0.06 -11.35
CA GLN A 73 0.62 -0.92 -11.78
C GLN A 73 -0.45 -0.92 -10.69
N ILE A 74 -1.71 -0.99 -11.11
CA ILE A 74 -2.82 -0.99 -10.16
C ILE A 74 -3.89 -1.96 -10.63
N ASN A 75 -4.44 -2.72 -9.67
CA ASN A 75 -5.59 -3.56 -9.91
C ASN A 75 -6.65 -3.24 -8.85
N ASP A 76 -7.66 -4.10 -8.70
CA ASP A 76 -8.74 -3.85 -7.75
C ASP A 76 -8.30 -3.90 -6.29
N ASP A 77 -7.17 -4.55 -5.99
CA ASP A 77 -6.74 -4.81 -4.63
C ASP A 77 -5.43 -4.12 -4.24
N TYR A 78 -4.53 -3.90 -5.19
CA TYR A 78 -3.16 -3.49 -4.88
C TYR A 78 -2.63 -2.43 -5.84
N LEU A 79 -1.78 -1.57 -5.29
CA LEU A 79 -0.86 -0.71 -6.05
C LEU A 79 0.53 -1.33 -5.93
N THR A 80 1.23 -1.50 -7.07
CA THR A 80 2.60 -2.01 -7.08
C THR A 80 3.51 -1.07 -7.87
N PHE A 81 4.75 -0.99 -7.44
CA PHE A 81 5.77 -0.21 -8.14
C PHE A 81 7.16 -0.65 -7.69
N GLU A 82 8.17 -0.29 -8.47
CA GLU A 82 9.58 -0.52 -8.11
C GLU A 82 10.16 0.78 -7.56
N ALA A 83 10.88 0.69 -6.45
CA ALA A 83 11.51 1.87 -5.84
C ALA A 83 12.86 1.51 -5.23
N GLY A 84 13.73 2.51 -5.11
CA GLY A 84 15.01 2.39 -4.43
C GLY A 84 14.93 3.02 -3.06
N PHE A 85 15.61 2.42 -2.10
CA PHE A 85 15.56 2.83 -0.69
C PHE A 85 16.96 2.98 -0.11
N GLY A 86 17.11 4.00 0.74
CA GLY A 86 18.36 4.25 1.44
C GLY A 86 19.46 4.81 0.56
N ASN A 87 20.62 5.01 1.16
CA ASN A 87 21.75 5.66 0.48
C ASN A 87 22.30 4.83 -0.68
N GLU A 88 22.17 3.49 -0.60
CA GLU A 88 22.66 2.59 -1.63
C GLU A 88 21.60 2.29 -2.69
N ASN A 89 20.44 2.95 -2.60
CA ASN A 89 19.34 2.76 -3.55
C ASN A 89 18.93 1.30 -3.67
N PHE A 90 18.66 0.67 -2.53
CA PHE A 90 18.24 -0.73 -2.49
C PHE A 90 16.90 -0.88 -3.23
N GLY A 91 16.90 -1.65 -4.31
CA GLY A 91 15.73 -1.83 -5.17
C GLY A 91 14.77 -2.87 -4.61
N SER A 92 13.48 -2.54 -4.61
CA SER A 92 12.44 -3.44 -4.15
C SER A 92 11.14 -3.18 -4.91
N ILE A 93 10.37 -4.24 -5.13
CA ILE A 93 8.99 -4.11 -5.61
C ILE A 93 8.12 -3.91 -4.38
N VAL A 94 7.36 -2.82 -4.38
CA VAL A 94 6.47 -2.44 -3.29
C VAL A 94 5.05 -2.80 -3.67
N LYS A 95 4.34 -3.52 -2.80
CA LYS A 95 2.95 -3.92 -3.03
C LYS A 95 2.10 -3.43 -1.86
N ILE A 96 1.16 -2.53 -2.16
CA ILE A 96 0.36 -1.84 -1.17
C ILE A 96 -1.11 -2.16 -1.38
N PRO A 97 -1.80 -2.74 -0.37
CA PRO A 97 -3.26 -2.88 -0.44
C PRO A 97 -3.89 -1.49 -0.56
N LEU A 98 -4.88 -1.34 -1.45
CA LEU A 98 -5.45 -0.02 -1.71
C LEU A 98 -6.01 0.64 -0.45
N PHE A 99 -6.63 -0.14 0.45
CA PHE A 99 -7.18 0.43 1.69
C PHE A 99 -6.12 1.03 2.60
N ALA A 100 -4.85 0.64 2.45
CA ALA A 100 -3.76 1.13 3.28
C ALA A 100 -3.20 2.48 2.80
N ILE A 101 -3.58 2.93 1.60
CA ILE A 101 -3.17 4.24 1.09
C ILE A 101 -3.95 5.30 1.86
N PHE A 102 -3.23 6.12 2.63
CA PHE A 102 -3.82 7.14 3.47
C PHE A 102 -4.07 8.44 2.72
N GLN A 103 -3.10 8.87 1.91
CA GLN A 103 -3.21 10.09 1.13
C GLN A 103 -2.69 9.89 -0.28
N ILE A 104 -3.32 10.58 -1.23
CA ILE A 104 -2.79 10.76 -2.58
C ILE A 104 -2.45 12.24 -2.70
N ILE A 105 -1.21 12.55 -3.07
CA ILE A 105 -0.67 13.91 -3.04
C ILE A 105 -0.17 14.29 -4.44
N VAL A 106 -0.58 15.45 -4.92
CA VAL A 106 -0.13 16.01 -6.20
C VAL A 106 0.40 17.42 -5.92
N ASP A 107 1.66 17.67 -6.29
CA ASP A 107 2.28 18.98 -6.13
C ASP A 107 2.09 19.54 -4.72
N GLU A 108 2.39 18.72 -3.71
CA GLU A 108 2.31 19.09 -2.28
C GLU A 108 0.89 19.29 -1.75
N SER A 109 -0.14 19.07 -2.58
CA SER A 109 -1.54 19.18 -2.17
C SER A 109 -2.17 17.81 -2.02
N VAL A 110 -2.94 17.62 -0.95
CA VAL A 110 -3.66 16.36 -0.74
C VAL A 110 -4.86 16.32 -1.68
N LEU A 111 -4.82 15.39 -2.64
CA LEU A 111 -5.93 15.18 -3.57
C LEU A 111 -7.01 14.28 -2.97
N TYR A 112 -6.61 13.27 -2.21
CA TYR A 112 -7.53 12.30 -1.60
C TYR A 112 -7.01 11.90 -0.23
N LEU A 113 -7.92 11.81 0.73
CA LEU A 113 -7.61 11.40 2.10
C LEU A 113 -8.49 10.21 2.48
N ASN A 114 -7.86 9.13 2.98
CA ASN A 114 -8.55 7.89 3.31
C ASN A 114 -8.39 7.53 4.78
N SER A 115 -9.45 7.73 5.57
CA SER A 115 -9.45 7.40 6.99
C SER A 115 -9.42 5.89 7.25
N VAL A 116 -9.83 5.06 6.29
CA VAL A 116 -9.81 3.60 6.45
C VAL A 116 -8.38 3.07 6.63
N ALA A 117 -7.37 3.78 6.11
CA ALA A 117 -5.97 3.39 6.27
C ALA A 117 -5.51 3.39 7.75
N THR A 118 -6.23 4.09 8.62
CA THR A 118 -5.91 4.14 10.06
C THR A 118 -6.50 2.97 10.84
N VAL A 119 -7.35 2.15 10.22
CA VAL A 119 -8.05 1.06 10.91
C VAL A 119 -7.10 -0.12 11.09
N GLU A 120 -6.61 -0.31 12.30
CA GLU A 120 -5.65 -1.37 12.60
C GLU A 120 -6.19 -2.76 12.30
N LYS A 121 -7.49 -2.96 12.52
CA LYS A 121 -8.15 -4.24 12.25
C LYS A 121 -7.86 -4.72 10.82
N PHE A 122 -8.03 -3.87 9.82
CA PHE A 122 -7.82 -4.26 8.43
C PHE A 122 -6.35 -4.55 8.14
N ASN A 123 -5.44 -3.73 8.69
CA ASN A 123 -4.01 -3.89 8.46
C ASN A 123 -3.49 -5.17 9.12
N LYS A 124 -3.93 -5.48 10.33
CA LYS A 124 -3.52 -6.66 11.07
C LYS A 124 -4.17 -7.94 10.55
N ASP A 125 -5.47 -7.87 10.23
CA ASP A 125 -6.22 -9.03 9.74
C ASP A 125 -5.68 -9.53 8.41
N LEU A 126 -5.31 -8.62 7.50
CA LEU A 126 -4.72 -9.01 6.22
C LEU A 126 -3.44 -9.82 6.43
N LYS A 127 -2.54 -9.35 7.29
CA LYS A 127 -1.28 -10.04 7.58
C LYS A 127 -1.54 -11.38 8.26
N LYS A 128 -2.46 -11.41 9.22
CA LYS A 128 -2.85 -12.63 9.93
C LYS A 128 -3.45 -13.65 8.99
N ASN A 129 -4.36 -13.22 8.12
CA ASN A 129 -5.00 -14.10 7.15
C ASN A 129 -4.00 -14.68 6.16
N SER A 130 -3.06 -13.90 5.70
CA SER A 130 -1.99 -14.38 4.81
C SER A 130 -1.17 -15.47 5.48
N MET A 131 -0.80 -15.28 6.74
CA MET A 131 -0.05 -16.29 7.50
C MET A 131 -0.90 -17.53 7.73
N SER A 132 -2.17 -17.38 8.05
CA SER A 132 -3.08 -18.50 8.29
C SER A 132 -3.26 -19.32 7.01
N ILE A 133 -3.47 -18.68 5.87
CA ILE A 133 -3.59 -19.35 4.58
C ILE A 133 -2.30 -20.12 4.27
N PHE A 134 -1.15 -19.51 4.50
CA PHE A 134 0.13 -20.16 4.28
C PHE A 134 0.27 -21.41 5.12
N LYS A 135 -0.07 -21.34 6.41
CA LYS A 135 0.05 -22.48 7.34
C LYS A 135 -0.92 -23.62 7.00
N ASN A 136 -2.11 -23.27 6.50
CA ASN A 136 -3.16 -24.26 6.27
C ASN A 136 -3.21 -24.79 4.84
N ASN A 137 -2.43 -24.23 3.94
CA ASN A 137 -2.38 -24.69 2.56
C ASN A 137 -1.76 -26.09 2.51
N PRO A 138 -2.43 -27.10 1.89
CA PRO A 138 -1.86 -28.46 1.83
C PRO A 138 -0.47 -28.53 1.21
N ASN A 139 -0.17 -27.68 0.26
CA ASN A 139 1.16 -27.63 -0.36
C ASN A 139 2.22 -27.14 0.60
N ASN A 140 1.83 -26.27 1.56
CA ASN A 140 2.74 -25.75 2.55
C ASN A 140 2.92 -26.66 3.74
N LYS A 141 2.01 -27.60 3.96
CA LYS A 141 2.17 -28.62 5.03
C LYS A 141 3.39 -29.48 4.81
N LYS A 142 3.87 -29.57 3.57
CA LYS A 142 5.10 -30.31 3.26
C LYS A 142 6.35 -29.58 3.78
N PHE A 143 6.23 -28.31 4.07
CA PHE A 143 7.32 -27.46 4.55
C PHE A 143 7.27 -27.23 6.06
N ASN A 144 6.21 -27.67 6.68
CA ASN A 144 6.01 -27.49 8.13
C ASN A 144 6.54 -28.69 8.90
#